data_4203d3aa475fd721960ccedfadf8fb1b
#
_entry.id   4203d3aa475fd721960ccedfadf8fb1b
#
_cell.length_a   1.000
_cell.length_b   1.000
_cell.length_c   1.000
_cell.angle_alpha   90.00
_cell.angle_beta   90.00
_cell.angle_gamma   90.00
#
_symmetry.space_group_name_H-M   'P 1'
#
loop_
_entity.id
_entity.type
_entity.pdbx_description
1 polymer ?
#
loop_
_entity_poly.entity_id
_entity_poly.type
_entity_poly.pdbx_seq_one_letter_code
_entity_poly.pdbx_strand_id
1 'polypeptide(L)'
;MSTTTDLLQDAMQVCRNGHVVTDRLRSCPERAATHCDRCGAATIERCETCGRELAGAIIVPGLHPVGVRTAPRFCATCGAAFPWTRQHRPPKRQALADLENWLRRLPLAIRQLRTRHDVRPPFRVVDEYDLEDLLRSLLPLHFEDVRPECRTPSYAAGTRTDFLLATERIALTIKWARPRVVDQVVEDTAYYRNERNCRTLVVFIYDPEAKLGDAVPSTIAQDDCEEIEIRCVVA
;
A
#
# COMPACT_ATOMS: atom_id res chain seq x y z
N MET A 1 11.38 -47.84 -7.45
CA MET A 1 11.20 -47.52 -6.01
C MET A 1 11.22 -46.00 -5.90
N SER A 2 10.04 -45.38 -5.93
CA SER A 2 9.91 -43.91 -5.79
C SER A 2 9.97 -43.57 -4.32
N THR A 3 11.07 -43.01 -3.87
CA THR A 3 11.19 -42.43 -2.51
C THR A 3 10.40 -41.11 -2.51
N THR A 4 9.15 -41.18 -2.05
CA THR A 4 8.39 -40.00 -1.68
C THR A 4 9.13 -39.35 -0.51
N THR A 5 9.85 -38.28 -0.76
CA THR A 5 10.45 -37.45 0.31
C THR A 5 9.31 -36.78 1.03
N ASP A 6 8.92 -37.30 2.20
CA ASP A 6 7.93 -36.67 3.07
C ASP A 6 8.44 -35.29 3.53
N LEU A 7 7.94 -34.24 2.88
CA LEU A 7 8.17 -32.87 3.27
C LEU A 7 7.41 -32.61 4.58
N LEU A 8 8.13 -32.47 5.69
CA LEU A 8 7.54 -32.15 6.99
C LEU A 8 7.36 -30.64 7.13
N GLN A 9 6.11 -30.22 7.24
CA GLN A 9 5.77 -28.84 7.55
C GLN A 9 5.84 -28.62 9.07
N ASP A 10 6.73 -27.77 9.55
CA ASP A 10 6.78 -27.36 10.95
C ASP A 10 5.70 -26.31 11.28
N ALA A 11 5.56 -25.97 12.54
CA ALA A 11 4.72 -24.88 13.00
C ALA A 11 5.57 -23.63 13.28
N MET A 12 4.95 -22.44 13.23
CA MET A 12 5.60 -21.21 13.64
C MET A 12 4.90 -20.55 14.81
N GLN A 13 5.67 -19.76 15.55
CA GLN A 13 5.20 -18.88 16.60
C GLN A 13 5.50 -17.43 16.22
N VAL A 14 4.48 -16.58 16.29
CA VAL A 14 4.54 -15.16 15.87
C VAL A 14 3.94 -14.31 16.98
N CYS A 15 4.55 -13.19 17.31
CA CYS A 15 3.96 -12.28 18.27
C CYS A 15 2.80 -11.48 17.65
N ARG A 16 1.95 -10.88 18.47
CA ARG A 16 0.79 -10.11 18.03
C ARG A 16 1.16 -8.90 17.16
N ASN A 17 2.44 -8.47 17.17
CA ASN A 17 2.98 -7.41 16.32
C ASN A 17 3.68 -7.93 15.04
N GLY A 18 3.62 -9.24 14.75
CA GLY A 18 4.12 -9.85 13.53
C GLY A 18 5.60 -10.25 13.52
N HIS A 19 6.32 -10.14 14.63
CA HIS A 19 7.68 -10.68 14.70
C HIS A 19 7.64 -12.20 14.83
N VAL A 20 8.34 -12.89 13.94
CA VAL A 20 8.51 -14.35 14.04
C VAL A 20 9.44 -14.65 15.21
N VAL A 21 8.94 -15.41 16.18
CA VAL A 21 9.71 -15.88 17.34
C VAL A 21 10.46 -17.15 16.95
N THR A 22 9.76 -18.11 16.36
CA THR A 22 10.37 -19.28 15.73
C THR A 22 9.50 -19.79 14.60
N ASP A 23 10.10 -20.26 13.53
CA ASP A 23 9.42 -20.98 12.44
C ASP A 23 9.55 -22.49 12.52
N ARG A 24 10.13 -23.00 13.64
CA ARG A 24 10.41 -24.42 13.93
C ARG A 24 9.93 -24.80 15.34
N LEU A 25 8.68 -24.50 15.62
CA LEU A 25 8.12 -24.69 16.96
C LEU A 25 8.11 -26.14 17.40
N ARG A 26 7.88 -27.08 16.46
CA ARG A 26 7.85 -28.54 16.79
C ARG A 26 9.24 -29.14 16.86
N SER A 27 10.15 -28.74 15.94
CA SER A 27 11.52 -29.26 15.91
C SER A 27 12.42 -28.61 16.95
N CYS A 28 12.14 -27.40 17.38
CA CYS A 28 12.92 -26.62 18.35
C CYS A 28 11.99 -25.96 19.39
N PRO A 29 11.30 -26.74 20.22
CA PRO A 29 10.34 -26.22 21.20
C PRO A 29 11.00 -25.29 22.25
N GLU A 30 12.29 -25.45 22.49
CA GLU A 30 13.07 -24.59 23.39
C GLU A 30 13.15 -23.12 22.92
N ARG A 31 12.81 -22.82 21.64
CA ARG A 31 12.74 -21.46 21.09
C ARG A 31 11.39 -20.80 21.28
N ALA A 32 10.43 -21.54 21.81
CA ALA A 32 9.11 -20.97 22.09
C ALA A 32 9.20 -19.95 23.23
N ALA A 33 8.48 -18.85 23.10
CA ALA A 33 8.41 -17.82 24.13
C ALA A 33 6.96 -17.32 24.27
N THR A 34 6.52 -17.05 25.48
CA THR A 34 5.20 -16.48 25.75
C THR A 34 5.08 -15.03 25.31
N HIS A 35 6.21 -14.32 25.25
CA HIS A 35 6.31 -12.93 24.83
C HIS A 35 7.49 -12.73 23.88
N CYS A 36 7.34 -11.81 22.96
CA CYS A 36 8.37 -11.47 21.98
C CYS A 36 9.52 -10.70 22.65
N ASP A 37 10.75 -11.14 22.43
CA ASP A 37 11.98 -10.49 22.93
C ASP A 37 12.23 -9.12 22.30
N ARG A 38 11.66 -8.84 21.10
CA ARG A 38 11.82 -7.58 20.38
C ARG A 38 10.85 -6.49 20.81
N CYS A 39 9.63 -6.86 21.24
CA CYS A 39 8.57 -5.86 21.49
C CYS A 39 7.67 -6.15 22.69
N GLY A 40 7.92 -7.23 23.44
CA GLY A 40 7.14 -7.61 24.63
C GLY A 40 5.71 -8.11 24.36
N ALA A 41 5.24 -8.12 23.11
CA ALA A 41 3.89 -8.58 22.79
C ALA A 41 3.75 -10.08 22.95
N ALA A 42 2.56 -10.52 23.40
CA ALA A 42 2.22 -11.95 23.53
C ALA A 42 2.30 -12.67 22.17
N THR A 43 2.63 -13.96 22.20
CA THR A 43 2.79 -14.79 21.01
C THR A 43 1.58 -15.67 20.75
N ILE A 44 1.37 -16.04 19.48
CA ILE A 44 0.36 -16.99 19.04
C ILE A 44 0.97 -18.04 18.11
N GLU A 45 0.39 -19.25 18.13
CA GLU A 45 0.82 -20.41 17.32
C GLU A 45 -0.29 -20.86 16.38
N ARG A 46 -1.51 -20.38 16.61
CA ARG A 46 -2.72 -20.80 15.91
C ARG A 46 -3.55 -19.61 15.49
N CYS A 47 -4.30 -19.82 14.42
CA CYS A 47 -5.31 -18.86 14.00
C CYS A 47 -6.41 -18.74 15.06
N GLU A 48 -6.66 -17.54 15.55
CA GLU A 48 -7.68 -17.28 16.61
C GLU A 48 -9.12 -17.54 16.12
N THR A 49 -9.34 -17.56 14.79
CA THR A 49 -10.66 -17.80 14.20
C THR A 49 -10.96 -19.28 13.98
N CYS A 50 -10.02 -20.07 13.46
CA CYS A 50 -10.29 -21.46 13.09
C CYS A 50 -9.40 -22.48 13.82
N GLY A 51 -8.50 -22.05 14.71
CA GLY A 51 -7.62 -22.94 15.47
C GLY A 51 -6.48 -23.58 14.68
N ARG A 52 -6.38 -23.35 13.36
CA ARG A 52 -5.32 -23.92 12.52
C ARG A 52 -3.95 -23.41 12.96
N GLU A 53 -2.97 -24.31 13.08
CA GLU A 53 -1.58 -23.93 13.35
C GLU A 53 -0.98 -23.06 12.25
N LEU A 54 -0.13 -22.12 12.64
CA LEU A 54 0.63 -21.30 11.70
C LEU A 54 1.71 -22.17 11.04
N ALA A 55 1.74 -22.18 9.72
CA ALA A 55 2.67 -22.97 8.92
C ALA A 55 4.10 -22.42 9.06
N GLY A 56 4.98 -23.18 9.68
CA GLY A 56 6.40 -22.89 9.89
C GLY A 56 7.29 -23.28 8.70
N ALA A 57 8.55 -23.56 8.98
CA ALA A 57 9.53 -23.99 7.99
C ALA A 57 9.15 -25.34 7.36
N ILE A 58 9.56 -25.55 6.11
CA ILE A 58 9.53 -26.85 5.47
C ILE A 58 10.84 -27.54 5.78
N ILE A 59 10.78 -28.68 6.44
CA ILE A 59 11.93 -29.49 6.81
C ILE A 59 12.13 -30.55 5.73
N VAL A 60 13.27 -30.51 5.09
CA VAL A 60 13.72 -31.53 4.13
C VAL A 60 14.85 -32.32 4.80
N PRO A 61 14.71 -33.66 4.98
CA PRO A 61 15.76 -34.46 5.57
C PRO A 61 17.09 -34.27 4.81
N GLY A 62 18.17 -33.99 5.55
CA GLY A 62 19.51 -33.79 4.99
C GLY A 62 19.80 -32.40 4.44
N LEU A 63 18.85 -31.47 4.46
CA LEU A 63 19.08 -30.09 4.08
C LEU A 63 18.89 -29.14 5.25
N HIS A 64 19.83 -28.24 5.45
CA HIS A 64 19.65 -27.15 6.41
C HIS A 64 18.75 -26.07 5.77
N PRO A 65 17.62 -25.72 6.41
CA PRO A 65 16.75 -24.67 5.86
C PRO A 65 17.49 -23.33 5.91
N VAL A 66 17.46 -22.62 4.79
CA VAL A 66 18.08 -21.31 4.63
C VAL A 66 17.01 -20.23 4.88
N GLY A 67 17.29 -19.35 5.84
CA GLY A 67 16.42 -18.22 6.18
C GLY A 67 15.27 -18.58 7.15
N VAL A 68 14.62 -17.54 7.66
CA VAL A 68 13.44 -17.62 8.52
C VAL A 68 12.21 -17.28 7.69
N ARG A 69 11.15 -18.04 7.85
CA ARG A 69 9.90 -17.78 7.14
C ARG A 69 9.22 -16.51 7.66
N THR A 70 8.70 -15.67 6.77
CA THR A 70 7.96 -14.48 7.18
C THR A 70 6.59 -14.82 7.74
N ALA A 71 6.10 -14.01 8.69
CA ALA A 71 4.77 -14.18 9.26
C ALA A 71 3.68 -14.00 8.17
N PRO A 72 2.74 -14.96 8.02
CA PRO A 72 1.67 -14.85 7.05
C PRO A 72 0.70 -13.74 7.46
N ARG A 73 0.13 -13.01 6.51
CA ARG A 73 -0.84 -11.93 6.78
C ARG A 73 -2.25 -12.48 7.04
N PHE A 74 -2.61 -13.57 6.38
CA PHE A 74 -3.92 -14.20 6.45
C PHE A 74 -3.79 -15.70 6.70
N CYS A 75 -4.79 -16.25 7.38
CA CYS A 75 -4.89 -17.69 7.57
C CYS A 75 -5.18 -18.39 6.24
N ALA A 76 -4.33 -19.33 5.83
CA ALA A 76 -4.50 -20.08 4.58
C ALA A 76 -5.76 -20.97 4.58
N THR A 77 -6.34 -21.29 5.75
CA THR A 77 -7.51 -22.17 5.87
C THR A 77 -8.82 -21.40 5.85
N CYS A 78 -8.94 -20.31 6.62
CA CYS A 78 -10.20 -19.58 6.76
C CYS A 78 -10.17 -18.13 6.24
N GLY A 79 -9.02 -17.66 5.73
CA GLY A 79 -8.86 -16.31 5.19
C GLY A 79 -8.85 -15.19 6.24
N ALA A 80 -8.98 -15.50 7.53
CA ALA A 80 -8.98 -14.49 8.60
C ALA A 80 -7.64 -13.77 8.66
N ALA A 81 -7.67 -12.45 8.80
CA ALA A 81 -6.47 -11.64 8.99
C ALA A 81 -5.89 -11.87 10.38
N PHE A 82 -4.57 -12.07 10.46
CA PHE A 82 -3.86 -12.16 11.74
C PHE A 82 -3.76 -10.80 12.44
N PRO A 83 -3.54 -10.77 13.78
CA PRO A 83 -3.49 -9.52 14.55
C PRO A 83 -2.55 -8.47 13.97
N TRP A 84 -1.36 -8.86 13.56
CA TRP A 84 -0.37 -7.96 12.95
C TRP A 84 -0.78 -7.39 11.61
N THR A 85 -1.63 -8.07 10.84
CA THR A 85 -2.18 -7.55 9.60
C THR A 85 -3.15 -6.39 9.85
N ARG A 86 -3.92 -6.48 10.94
CA ARG A 86 -4.89 -5.44 11.34
C ARG A 86 -4.21 -4.21 11.93
N GLN A 87 -3.13 -4.41 12.70
CA GLN A 87 -2.40 -3.32 13.36
C GLN A 87 -1.64 -2.43 12.38
N HIS A 88 -1.19 -2.99 11.25
CA HIS A 88 -0.47 -2.24 10.22
C HIS A 88 -1.38 -1.67 9.13
N ARG A 89 -2.69 -1.87 9.26
CA ARG A 89 -3.67 -1.28 8.36
C ARG A 89 -4.27 -0.04 9.03
N PRO A 90 -3.86 1.17 8.63
CA PRO A 90 -4.55 2.35 9.12
C PRO A 90 -6.05 2.24 8.76
N PRO A 91 -6.96 2.69 9.63
CA PRO A 91 -8.37 2.80 9.28
C PRO A 91 -8.48 3.59 7.98
N LYS A 92 -9.42 3.25 7.10
CA LYS A 92 -9.55 3.88 5.77
C LYS A 92 -9.55 5.40 5.80
N ARG A 93 -10.21 6.01 6.78
CA ARG A 93 -10.21 7.46 6.98
C ARG A 93 -8.83 8.00 7.33
N GLN A 94 -8.06 7.27 8.13
CA GLN A 94 -6.71 7.67 8.48
C GLN A 94 -5.78 7.57 7.27
N ALA A 95 -5.84 6.49 6.49
CA ALA A 95 -5.03 6.32 5.29
C ALA A 95 -5.30 7.42 4.26
N LEU A 96 -6.56 7.81 4.08
CA LEU A 96 -6.93 8.91 3.21
C LEU A 96 -6.39 10.25 3.73
N ALA A 97 -6.57 10.54 5.02
CA ALA A 97 -6.07 11.76 5.64
C ALA A 97 -4.53 11.85 5.59
N ASP A 98 -3.85 10.72 5.81
CA ASP A 98 -2.39 10.63 5.73
C ASP A 98 -1.91 10.88 4.28
N LEU A 99 -2.58 10.27 3.28
CA LEU A 99 -2.29 10.49 1.86
C LEU A 99 -2.48 11.97 1.49
N GLU A 100 -3.62 12.57 1.84
CA GLU A 100 -3.88 13.98 1.56
C GLU A 100 -2.85 14.91 2.22
N ASN A 101 -2.54 14.68 3.49
CA ASN A 101 -1.54 15.48 4.22
C ASN A 101 -0.15 15.33 3.58
N TRP A 102 0.20 14.13 3.18
CA TRP A 102 1.48 13.84 2.53
C TRP A 102 1.57 14.50 1.15
N LEU A 103 0.52 14.43 0.33
CA LEU A 103 0.46 15.08 -0.98
C LEU A 103 0.59 16.60 -0.87
N ARG A 104 -0.09 17.23 0.13
CA ARG A 104 0.05 18.69 0.39
C ARG A 104 1.48 19.09 0.76
N ARG A 105 2.27 18.18 1.30
CA ARG A 105 3.67 18.42 1.69
C ARG A 105 4.69 18.05 0.60
N LEU A 106 4.27 17.35 -0.45
CA LEU A 106 5.14 16.92 -1.54
C LEU A 106 5.92 18.06 -2.19
N PRO A 107 5.35 19.28 -2.42
CA PRO A 107 6.10 20.42 -2.95
C PRO A 107 7.31 20.81 -2.09
N LEU A 108 7.24 20.61 -0.77
CA LEU A 108 8.38 20.88 0.13
C LEU A 108 9.52 19.89 -0.13
N ALA A 109 9.20 18.60 -0.31
CA ALA A 109 10.18 17.57 -0.65
C ALA A 109 10.82 17.84 -2.02
N ILE A 110 10.00 18.19 -3.03
CA ILE A 110 10.49 18.56 -4.37
C ILE A 110 11.42 19.76 -4.30
N ARG A 111 11.07 20.77 -3.50
CA ARG A 111 11.93 21.95 -3.30
C ARG A 111 13.27 21.56 -2.67
N GLN A 112 13.26 20.68 -1.66
CA GLN A 112 14.47 20.20 -1.02
C GLN A 112 15.37 19.41 -1.97
N LEU A 113 14.80 18.62 -2.87
CA LEU A 113 15.53 17.85 -3.88
C LEU A 113 16.22 18.71 -4.95
N ARG A 114 15.84 19.99 -5.09
CA ARG A 114 16.54 20.93 -5.97
C ARG A 114 17.91 21.31 -5.43
N THR A 115 18.10 21.24 -4.10
CA THR A 115 19.39 21.52 -3.46
C THR A 115 20.10 20.21 -3.19
N ARG A 116 21.16 19.91 -3.95
CA ARG A 116 21.92 18.67 -3.83
C ARG A 116 23.36 18.96 -3.43
N HIS A 117 24.01 17.94 -2.86
CA HIS A 117 25.41 18.04 -2.46
C HIS A 117 26.32 18.23 -3.69
N ASP A 118 27.33 19.06 -3.54
CA ASP A 118 28.34 19.38 -4.53
C ASP A 118 27.76 19.92 -5.85
N VAL A 119 28.41 19.62 -6.95
CA VAL A 119 28.03 20.02 -8.31
C VAL A 119 26.98 19.10 -8.96
N ARG A 120 26.28 18.30 -8.18
CA ARG A 120 25.26 17.39 -8.74
C ARG A 120 24.08 18.18 -9.30
N PRO A 121 23.58 17.82 -10.48
CA PRO A 121 22.44 18.52 -11.05
C PRO A 121 21.21 18.43 -10.11
N PRO A 122 20.42 19.50 -10.00
CA PRO A 122 19.21 19.46 -9.20
C PRO A 122 18.22 18.45 -9.78
N PHE A 123 17.49 17.77 -8.88
CA PHE A 123 16.31 17.01 -9.31
C PHE A 123 15.21 18.01 -9.69
N ARG A 124 14.74 17.94 -10.92
CA ARG A 124 13.70 18.81 -11.43
C ARG A 124 12.48 17.98 -11.74
N VAL A 125 11.33 18.45 -11.29
CA VAL A 125 10.02 17.94 -11.67
C VAL A 125 9.48 18.95 -12.66
N VAL A 126 9.31 18.56 -13.92
CA VAL A 126 8.93 19.44 -15.03
C VAL A 126 7.60 19.07 -15.66
N ASP A 127 7.11 17.86 -15.42
CA ASP A 127 5.84 17.36 -15.95
C ASP A 127 5.19 16.30 -15.02
N GLU A 128 4.09 15.75 -15.48
CA GLU A 128 3.32 14.71 -14.75
C GLU A 128 4.10 13.41 -14.60
N TYR A 129 4.95 13.05 -15.56
CA TYR A 129 5.72 11.81 -15.51
C TYR A 129 6.80 11.84 -14.42
N ASP A 130 7.46 12.98 -14.25
CA ASP A 130 8.43 13.17 -13.15
C ASP A 130 7.74 13.03 -11.79
N LEU A 131 6.48 13.52 -11.66
CA LEU A 131 5.68 13.34 -10.46
C LEU A 131 5.27 11.88 -10.26
N GLU A 132 4.87 11.18 -11.32
CA GLU A 132 4.55 9.75 -11.25
C GLU A 132 5.75 8.94 -10.78
N ASP A 133 6.93 9.18 -11.33
CA ASP A 133 8.16 8.47 -10.95
C ASP A 133 8.54 8.74 -9.48
N LEU A 134 8.40 9.98 -9.04
CA LEU A 134 8.62 10.34 -7.63
C LEU A 134 7.62 9.64 -6.72
N LEU A 135 6.33 9.68 -7.04
CA LEU A 135 5.27 9.05 -6.28
C LEU A 135 5.40 7.52 -6.27
N ARG A 136 5.78 6.92 -7.39
CA ARG A 136 6.07 5.48 -7.50
C ARG A 136 7.15 5.04 -6.51
N SER A 137 8.14 5.88 -6.26
CA SER A 137 9.21 5.58 -5.31
C SER A 137 8.80 5.81 -3.85
N LEU A 138 7.88 6.73 -3.57
CA LEU A 138 7.53 7.15 -2.22
C LEU A 138 6.28 6.42 -1.67
N LEU A 139 5.28 6.13 -2.49
CA LEU A 139 4.04 5.46 -2.05
C LEU A 139 4.28 4.12 -1.34
N PRO A 140 5.21 3.25 -1.80
CA PRO A 140 5.50 1.99 -1.10
C PRO A 140 6.08 2.14 0.30
N LEU A 141 6.53 3.33 0.69
CA LEU A 141 6.97 3.61 2.07
C LEU A 141 5.79 3.70 3.05
N HIS A 142 4.58 3.96 2.54
CA HIS A 142 3.38 4.20 3.34
C HIS A 142 2.27 3.19 3.08
N PHE A 143 2.23 2.60 1.89
CA PHE A 143 1.18 1.69 1.45
C PHE A 143 1.78 0.37 0.98
N GLU A 144 1.15 -0.74 1.33
CA GLU A 144 1.73 -2.08 1.06
C GLU A 144 1.43 -2.60 -0.34
N ASP A 145 0.25 -2.31 -0.89
CA ASP A 145 -0.19 -2.80 -2.20
C ASP A 145 -0.45 -1.61 -3.14
N VAL A 146 0.65 -1.04 -3.64
CA VAL A 146 0.63 0.04 -4.61
C VAL A 146 0.75 -0.55 -6.00
N ARG A 147 -0.31 -0.42 -6.79
CA ARG A 147 -0.34 -0.90 -8.18
C ARG A 147 -0.28 0.28 -9.12
N PRO A 148 0.78 0.40 -9.94
CA PRO A 148 0.73 1.31 -11.08
C PRO A 148 -0.33 0.77 -12.02
N GLU A 149 -1.30 1.59 -12.43
CA GLU A 149 -2.28 1.11 -13.39
C GLU A 149 -1.63 0.89 -14.74
N CYS A 150 -1.78 -0.34 -15.22
CA CYS A 150 -1.44 -0.70 -16.57
C CYS A 150 -2.35 0.10 -17.53
N ARG A 151 -1.74 0.69 -18.54
CA ARG A 151 -2.42 1.33 -19.65
C ARG A 151 -3.54 0.43 -20.14
N THR A 152 -4.79 0.84 -19.97
CA THR A 152 -5.89 0.29 -20.76
C THR A 152 -5.56 0.55 -22.23
N PRO A 153 -5.78 -0.43 -23.14
CA PRO A 153 -5.47 -0.24 -24.55
C PRO A 153 -6.13 1.02 -25.09
N SER A 154 -5.44 1.74 -25.91
CA SER A 154 -5.63 3.11 -26.43
C SER A 154 -6.92 3.36 -27.23
N TYR A 155 -8.06 2.80 -26.85
CA TYR A 155 -9.36 3.09 -27.48
C TYR A 155 -10.24 4.08 -26.72
N ALA A 156 -9.90 4.40 -25.49
CA ALA A 156 -10.55 5.48 -24.73
C ALA A 156 -9.52 6.58 -24.51
N ALA A 157 -9.63 7.63 -25.29
CA ALA A 157 -8.82 8.83 -25.12
C ALA A 157 -9.07 9.40 -23.72
N GLY A 158 -8.04 9.38 -22.84
CA GLY A 158 -7.89 10.42 -21.85
C GLY A 158 -7.97 10.10 -20.38
N THR A 159 -8.47 8.95 -19.92
CA THR A 159 -8.58 8.69 -18.49
C THR A 159 -7.57 7.67 -18.01
N ARG A 160 -6.63 8.12 -17.19
CA ARG A 160 -5.54 7.29 -16.65
C ARG A 160 -5.49 7.48 -15.15
N THR A 161 -5.70 6.41 -14.39
CA THR A 161 -5.26 6.34 -13.00
C THR A 161 -3.79 6.08 -12.99
N ASP A 162 -3.06 6.81 -12.17
CA ASP A 162 -1.63 6.61 -12.10
C ASP A 162 -1.28 5.54 -11.06
N PHE A 163 -2.08 5.45 -9.96
CA PHE A 163 -1.90 4.44 -8.91
C PHE A 163 -3.21 3.96 -8.31
N LEU A 164 -3.26 2.67 -8.00
CA LEU A 164 -4.29 2.07 -7.15
C LEU A 164 -3.65 1.59 -5.84
N LEU A 165 -4.08 2.17 -4.72
CA LEU A 165 -3.79 1.67 -3.39
C LEU A 165 -4.82 0.59 -3.07
N ALA A 166 -4.50 -0.65 -3.46
CA ALA A 166 -5.49 -1.71 -3.56
C ALA A 166 -6.07 -2.13 -2.21
N THR A 167 -5.25 -2.12 -1.17
CA THR A 167 -5.68 -2.42 0.21
C THR A 167 -6.67 -1.38 0.73
N GLU A 168 -6.45 -0.12 0.47
CA GLU A 168 -7.25 1.02 0.91
C GLU A 168 -8.44 1.29 -0.03
N ARG A 169 -8.41 0.74 -1.24
CA ARG A 169 -9.37 0.99 -2.32
C ARG A 169 -9.41 2.47 -2.73
N ILE A 170 -8.24 3.10 -2.75
CA ILE A 170 -8.04 4.49 -3.16
C ILE A 170 -7.37 4.47 -4.53
N ALA A 171 -7.98 5.11 -5.51
CA ALA A 171 -7.34 5.48 -6.77
C ALA A 171 -6.70 6.85 -6.61
N LEU A 172 -5.49 7.02 -7.12
CA LEU A 172 -4.78 8.28 -7.15
C LEU A 172 -4.48 8.64 -8.60
N THR A 173 -4.91 9.80 -9.03
CA THR A 173 -4.55 10.39 -10.32
C THR A 173 -3.80 11.69 -10.12
N ILE A 174 -2.84 11.95 -11.01
CA ILE A 174 -1.93 13.08 -10.94
C ILE A 174 -2.22 14.00 -12.10
N LYS A 175 -2.27 15.28 -11.83
CA LYS A 175 -2.44 16.33 -12.84
C LYS A 175 -1.46 17.46 -12.60
N TRP A 176 -1.03 18.07 -13.67
CA TRP A 176 -0.32 19.34 -13.63
C TRP A 176 -1.33 20.48 -13.74
N ALA A 177 -1.16 21.54 -12.95
CA ALA A 177 -1.99 22.73 -13.02
C ALA A 177 -1.88 23.38 -14.41
N ARG A 178 -2.95 23.26 -15.21
CA ARG A 178 -3.07 23.81 -16.58
C ARG A 178 -4.47 24.41 -16.75
N PRO A 179 -4.65 25.31 -17.70
CA PRO A 179 -6.00 25.71 -18.13
C PRO A 179 -6.83 24.46 -18.44
N ARG A 180 -8.08 24.40 -17.96
CA ARG A 180 -9.01 23.27 -18.12
C ARG A 180 -8.68 22.00 -17.32
N VAL A 181 -7.77 22.05 -16.34
CA VAL A 181 -7.53 20.88 -15.46
C VAL A 181 -8.81 20.45 -14.72
N VAL A 182 -9.68 21.40 -14.40
CA VAL A 182 -10.99 21.12 -13.75
C VAL A 182 -11.89 20.29 -14.66
N ASP A 183 -11.94 20.59 -15.96
CA ASP A 183 -12.71 19.81 -16.93
C ASP A 183 -12.21 18.36 -16.99
N GLN A 184 -10.89 18.18 -16.98
CA GLN A 184 -10.26 16.84 -16.95
C GLN A 184 -10.60 16.07 -15.68
N VAL A 185 -10.65 16.74 -14.52
CA VAL A 185 -11.06 16.11 -13.25
C VAL A 185 -12.50 15.62 -13.34
N VAL A 186 -13.40 16.37 -13.96
CA VAL A 186 -14.79 15.94 -14.15
C VAL A 186 -14.88 14.73 -15.07
N GLU A 187 -14.12 14.72 -16.17
CA GLU A 187 -14.06 13.57 -17.09
C GLU A 187 -13.51 12.30 -16.40
N ASP A 188 -12.42 12.41 -15.66
CA ASP A 188 -11.83 11.32 -14.90
C ASP A 188 -12.83 10.79 -13.86
N THR A 189 -13.54 11.68 -13.18
CA THR A 189 -14.57 11.32 -12.20
C THR A 189 -15.65 10.43 -12.82
N ALA A 190 -16.14 10.78 -13.99
CA ALA A 190 -17.17 10.02 -14.70
C ALA A 190 -16.69 8.60 -15.06
N TYR A 191 -15.43 8.43 -15.39
CA TYR A 191 -14.81 7.12 -15.63
C TYR A 191 -14.75 6.28 -14.37
N TYR A 192 -14.26 6.84 -13.26
CA TYR A 192 -14.08 6.09 -11.99
C TYR A 192 -15.38 5.69 -11.30
N ARG A 193 -16.48 6.35 -11.58
CA ARG A 193 -17.82 5.96 -11.10
C ARG A 193 -18.20 4.52 -11.49
N ASN A 194 -17.69 4.04 -12.61
CA ASN A 194 -17.94 2.69 -13.10
C ASN A 194 -16.92 1.65 -12.60
N GLU A 195 -15.87 2.08 -11.89
CA GLU A 195 -14.76 1.21 -11.47
C GLU A 195 -15.05 0.56 -10.10
N ARG A 196 -15.41 -0.72 -10.10
CA ARG A 196 -15.83 -1.45 -8.88
C ARG A 196 -14.72 -1.64 -7.83
N ASN A 197 -13.46 -1.46 -8.20
CA ASN A 197 -12.31 -1.71 -7.32
C ASN A 197 -11.90 -0.49 -6.49
N CYS A 198 -12.44 0.67 -6.79
CA CYS A 198 -12.17 1.93 -6.13
C CYS A 198 -13.38 2.40 -5.31
N ARG A 199 -13.14 3.01 -4.15
CA ARG A 199 -14.16 3.69 -3.31
C ARG A 199 -13.88 5.16 -3.09
N THR A 200 -12.64 5.55 -3.30
CA THR A 200 -12.20 6.93 -3.17
C THR A 200 -11.27 7.24 -4.31
N LEU A 201 -11.57 8.29 -5.05
CA LEU A 201 -10.67 8.88 -6.03
C LEU A 201 -10.00 10.10 -5.42
N VAL A 202 -8.68 10.08 -5.33
CA VAL A 202 -7.87 11.24 -4.97
C VAL A 202 -7.27 11.82 -6.23
N VAL A 203 -7.60 13.06 -6.53
CA VAL A 203 -7.01 13.82 -7.63
C VAL A 203 -5.97 14.75 -7.05
N PHE A 204 -4.71 14.48 -7.30
CA PHE A 204 -3.60 15.34 -6.91
C PHE A 204 -3.25 16.30 -8.05
N ILE A 205 -3.37 17.60 -7.80
CA ILE A 205 -3.03 18.65 -8.77
C ILE A 205 -1.81 19.40 -8.26
N TYR A 206 -0.69 19.23 -8.94
CA TYR A 206 0.52 19.96 -8.63
C TYR A 206 0.52 21.33 -9.28
N ASP A 207 0.48 22.38 -8.44
CA ASP A 207 0.39 23.79 -8.86
C ASP A 207 1.56 24.62 -8.29
N PRO A 208 2.79 24.40 -8.80
CA PRO A 208 3.98 25.06 -8.27
C PRO A 208 3.98 26.58 -8.45
N GLU A 209 3.10 27.11 -9.28
CA GLU A 209 2.98 28.55 -9.59
C GLU A 209 1.73 29.17 -8.98
N ALA A 210 0.96 28.41 -8.19
CA ALA A 210 -0.29 28.85 -7.54
C ALA A 210 -1.29 29.50 -8.53
N LYS A 211 -1.43 28.91 -9.72
CA LYS A 211 -2.29 29.44 -10.81
C LYS A 211 -3.78 29.17 -10.59
N LEU A 212 -4.11 28.12 -9.85
CA LEU A 212 -5.48 27.66 -9.69
C LEU A 212 -6.21 28.37 -8.55
N GLY A 213 -5.48 28.84 -7.52
CA GLY A 213 -6.08 29.47 -6.35
C GLY A 213 -7.20 28.59 -5.74
N ASP A 214 -8.34 29.19 -5.41
CA ASP A 214 -9.50 28.50 -4.84
C ASP A 214 -10.46 27.91 -5.90
N ALA A 215 -10.02 27.83 -7.16
CA ALA A 215 -10.89 27.39 -8.27
C ALA A 215 -11.26 25.88 -8.20
N VAL A 216 -10.47 25.08 -7.48
CA VAL A 216 -10.70 23.64 -7.34
C VAL A 216 -11.25 23.36 -5.93
N PRO A 217 -12.50 22.89 -5.80
CA PRO A 217 -13.03 22.51 -4.50
C PRO A 217 -12.30 21.28 -3.94
N SER A 218 -12.04 21.28 -2.64
CA SER A 218 -11.36 20.15 -1.95
C SER A 218 -12.18 18.84 -1.99
N THR A 219 -13.47 18.94 -2.21
CA THR A 219 -14.39 17.81 -2.36
C THR A 219 -15.36 18.14 -3.49
N ILE A 220 -15.49 17.25 -4.45
CA ILE A 220 -16.53 17.38 -5.48
C ILE A 220 -17.79 16.80 -4.89
N ALA A 221 -18.87 17.61 -4.82
CA ALA A 221 -20.14 17.20 -4.26
C ALA A 221 -20.66 15.95 -4.96
N GLN A 222 -21.07 14.96 -4.16
CA GLN A 222 -21.70 13.73 -4.64
C GLN A 222 -23.21 13.94 -4.75
N ASP A 223 -23.80 13.46 -5.82
CA ASP A 223 -25.23 13.17 -5.86
C ASP A 223 -25.51 11.96 -4.95
N ASP A 224 -26.63 11.98 -4.20
CA ASP A 224 -26.99 11.01 -3.14
C ASP A 224 -27.06 9.53 -3.58
N CYS A 225 -26.75 9.21 -4.82
CA CYS A 225 -26.81 7.87 -5.41
C CYS A 225 -25.45 7.21 -5.68
N GLU A 226 -24.32 7.79 -5.26
CA GLU A 226 -23.02 7.33 -5.75
C GLU A 226 -22.06 6.80 -4.68
N GLU A 227 -21.47 5.64 -4.99
CA GLU A 227 -20.61 4.86 -4.09
C GLU A 227 -19.14 5.36 -4.01
N ILE A 228 -18.73 6.40 -4.76
CA ILE A 228 -17.34 6.86 -4.84
C ILE A 228 -17.17 8.25 -4.22
N GLU A 229 -16.28 8.34 -3.24
CA GLU A 229 -15.83 9.61 -2.65
C GLU A 229 -14.72 10.23 -3.51
N ILE A 230 -14.86 11.51 -3.89
CA ILE A 230 -13.86 12.21 -4.68
C ILE A 230 -13.23 13.33 -3.86
N ARG A 231 -11.90 13.32 -3.80
CA ARG A 231 -11.08 14.28 -3.08
C ARG A 231 -10.08 14.93 -4.02
N CYS A 232 -10.03 16.26 -4.02
CA CYS A 232 -9.02 17.01 -4.74
C CYS A 232 -8.00 17.60 -3.77
N VAL A 233 -6.74 17.40 -4.08
CA VAL A 233 -5.60 17.95 -3.33
C VAL A 233 -4.80 18.82 -4.29
N VAL A 234 -4.80 20.13 -4.06
CA VAL A 234 -3.98 21.09 -4.79
C VAL A 234 -2.78 21.44 -3.93
N ALA A 235 -1.57 21.43 -4.50
CA ALA A 235 -0.34 21.74 -3.78
C ALA A 235 0.79 22.23 -4.70
#